data_9fada6a57eb95b31bc4aa85aa0d6a3c7
#
_entry.id   9fada6a57eb95b31bc4aa85aa0d6a3c7
#
_cell.length_a   1.000
_cell.length_b   1.000
_cell.length_c   1.000
_cell.angle_alpha   90.00
_cell.angle_beta   90.00
_cell.angle_gamma   90.00
#
_symmetry.space_group_name_H-M   'P 1'
#
loop_
_entity.id
_entity.type
_entity.pdbx_description
1 polymer ?
#
loop_
_entity_poly.entity_id
_entity_poly.type
_entity_poly.pdbx_seq_one_letter_code
_entity_poly.pdbx_strand_id
1 'polypeptide(L)'
;MHPIRSNDRGFSRRRLLGAGGGMATAALLGAGATLLGAGPAHAVVDDSPRFKLDGDGDNPVKRKSLHANWVMQSFAYDNVNQHIYFAQTNSANTDPDHVGDLWITKTDLSGNELGAMALHNFGHGVSIGVEPYQGDVHLWTEWWSSASGFGTKVGRFKFVNGATLELTSTAVQDRTPSIADTMVNPQPAIDPSTDRLWVRYKVAADMPRIVGFSMSDARAGRLTEDPDRRLAERALPSRGDWGTANPFQGFAVYGRYAYLLEGAANGPSYISVIDLNGSGQSTVVDRWETTAGASLPGREPQGMAIWLASGAARLAFGFHSNTDGVRQSSVFYKNQFV
;
A
#
# COMPACT_ATOMS: atom_id res chain seq x y z
N MET A 1 64.62 17.58 -28.91
CA MET A 1 64.86 18.91 -28.31
C MET A 1 63.94 19.05 -27.09
N HIS A 2 64.52 19.04 -25.92
CA HIS A 2 64.04 19.48 -24.63
C HIS A 2 63.80 21.00 -24.59
N PRO A 3 63.27 21.66 -23.53
CA PRO A 3 62.86 21.19 -22.20
C PRO A 3 61.57 21.86 -21.61
N ILE A 4 60.93 21.26 -20.56
CA ILE A 4 60.96 21.53 -19.09
C ILE A 4 60.41 22.88 -18.61
N ARG A 5 59.43 22.84 -17.65
CA ARG A 5 59.26 23.38 -16.26
C ARG A 5 57.79 23.63 -15.91
N SER A 6 57.19 22.99 -14.94
CA SER A 6 57.18 23.10 -13.45
C SER A 6 56.93 24.48 -12.86
N ASN A 7 55.91 24.57 -12.02
CA ASN A 7 55.85 25.24 -10.69
C ASN A 7 54.41 25.23 -10.19
N ASP A 8 54.06 24.55 -9.18
CA ASP A 8 54.20 24.73 -7.73
C ASP A 8 53.83 26.10 -7.16
N ARG A 9 52.95 26.06 -6.20
CA ARG A 9 52.73 26.80 -4.91
C ARG A 9 51.24 27.05 -4.69
N GLY A 10 50.61 26.74 -3.53
CA GLY A 10 51.14 26.55 -2.22
C GLY A 10 50.22 27.24 -1.19
N PHE A 11 49.83 26.48 -0.18
CA PHE A 11 49.47 26.89 1.19
C PHE A 11 48.50 28.04 1.49
N SER A 12 47.48 27.74 2.32
CA SER A 12 47.38 28.44 3.61
C SER A 12 46.46 27.72 4.63
N ARG A 13 47.08 27.29 5.72
CA ARG A 13 46.46 26.87 6.98
C ARG A 13 46.15 28.13 7.80
N ARG A 14 45.05 28.20 8.50
CA ARG A 14 44.93 28.96 9.74
C ARG A 14 44.28 28.13 10.85
N ARG A 15 45.12 27.80 11.84
CA ARG A 15 44.77 27.36 13.19
C ARG A 15 44.29 28.55 14.00
N LEU A 16 43.33 28.35 14.89
CA LEU A 16 43.24 29.12 16.10
C LEU A 16 43.01 28.15 17.29
N LEU A 17 43.98 28.23 18.19
CA LEU A 17 43.99 27.59 19.51
C LEU A 17 43.26 28.52 20.51
N GLY A 18 42.54 27.94 21.44
CA GLY A 18 42.09 28.59 22.67
C GLY A 18 42.00 27.54 23.76
N ALA A 19 42.91 27.67 24.74
CA ALA A 19 43.07 26.78 25.87
C ALA A 19 42.23 27.27 27.06
N GLY A 20 41.78 26.34 27.93
CA GLY A 20 41.22 26.63 29.22
C GLY A 20 40.92 25.35 29.99
N GLY A 21 41.74 25.07 31.00
CA GLY A 21 41.88 23.83 31.71
C GLY A 21 40.87 23.61 32.85
N GLY A 22 40.87 22.38 33.35
CA GLY A 22 40.20 21.97 34.58
C GLY A 22 40.33 20.44 34.74
N MET A 23 41.33 20.04 35.55
CA MET A 23 41.47 18.63 35.96
C MET A 23 40.42 18.31 37.03
N ALA A 24 39.77 17.18 36.87
CA ALA A 24 39.25 16.38 38.00
C ALA A 24 39.32 14.90 37.62
N THR A 25 40.20 14.20 38.36
CA THR A 25 40.33 12.76 38.41
C THR A 25 39.17 12.13 39.15
N ALA A 26 38.51 11.14 38.60
CA ALA A 26 37.73 10.13 39.32
C ALA A 26 37.66 8.80 38.57
N ALA A 27 38.19 7.82 39.22
CA ALA A 27 38.12 6.37 39.24
C ALA A 27 37.33 5.63 38.11
N LEU A 28 38.05 4.65 37.55
CA LEU A 28 37.54 3.46 36.83
C LEU A 28 36.59 2.65 37.69
N LEU A 29 35.38 2.41 37.20
CA LEU A 29 34.64 1.18 37.41
C LEU A 29 34.06 0.72 36.09
N GLY A 30 34.47 -0.46 35.67
CA GLY A 30 34.03 -1.07 34.42
C GLY A 30 32.55 -1.45 34.45
N ALA A 31 31.83 -0.96 33.45
CA ALA A 31 30.61 -1.54 32.99
C ALA A 31 30.67 -1.56 31.47
N GLY A 32 30.73 -2.73 30.86
CA GLY A 32 30.65 -2.90 29.42
C GLY A 32 29.35 -2.36 28.91
N ALA A 33 29.40 -1.14 28.40
CA ALA A 33 28.33 -0.64 27.54
C ALA A 33 28.46 -1.37 26.21
N THR A 34 27.67 -2.41 25.99
CA THR A 34 27.34 -2.88 24.66
C THR A 34 26.73 -1.70 23.94
N LEU A 35 27.48 -1.16 22.99
CA LEU A 35 26.94 -0.30 21.93
C LEU A 35 25.88 -1.15 21.21
N LEU A 36 24.65 -1.09 21.68
CA LEU A 36 23.50 -1.48 20.87
C LEU A 36 23.58 -0.56 19.64
N GLY A 37 24.01 -1.14 18.52
CA GLY A 37 24.06 -0.43 17.26
C GLY A 37 22.72 0.25 17.04
N ALA A 38 22.73 1.57 16.94
CA ALA A 38 21.58 2.31 16.45
C ALA A 38 21.32 1.75 15.04
N GLY A 39 20.26 0.97 14.89
CA GLY A 39 19.78 0.59 13.57
C GLY A 39 19.54 1.85 12.76
N PRO A 40 19.59 1.79 11.43
CA PRO A 40 19.38 2.94 10.58
C PRO A 40 18.13 3.69 11.04
N ALA A 41 18.24 4.98 11.30
CA ALA A 41 17.11 5.82 11.66
C ALA A 41 16.14 5.77 10.47
N HIS A 42 15.04 5.01 10.64
CA HIS A 42 13.99 4.99 9.63
C HIS A 42 13.32 6.37 9.63
N ALA A 43 13.10 6.91 8.44
CA ALA A 43 12.38 8.16 8.29
C ALA A 43 11.04 8.07 9.06
N VAL A 44 10.75 9.12 9.82
CA VAL A 44 9.52 9.23 10.61
C VAL A 44 8.42 9.74 9.69
N VAL A 45 7.29 9.07 9.68
CA VAL A 45 6.08 9.55 8.98
C VAL A 45 5.45 10.65 9.83
N ASP A 46 5.01 11.75 9.20
CA ASP A 46 4.36 12.87 9.91
C ASP A 46 3.14 12.39 10.70
N ASP A 47 2.91 13.01 11.86
CA ASP A 47 1.75 12.70 12.69
C ASP A 47 0.43 12.97 11.95
N SER A 48 -0.53 12.12 12.18
CA SER A 48 -1.90 12.25 11.67
C SER A 48 -2.91 11.73 12.69
N PRO A 49 -4.18 12.14 12.61
CA PRO A 49 -5.23 11.49 13.38
C PRO A 49 -5.43 10.04 12.96
N ARG A 50 -5.91 9.22 13.87
CA ARG A 50 -6.24 7.81 13.66
C ARG A 50 -7.76 7.63 13.53
N PHE A 51 -8.22 6.85 12.55
CA PHE A 51 -9.64 6.54 12.44
C PHE A 51 -10.11 5.70 13.64
N LYS A 52 -11.27 6.08 14.17
CA LYS A 52 -12.01 5.32 15.17
C LYS A 52 -12.69 4.13 14.49
N LEU A 53 -12.43 2.91 14.96
CA LEU A 53 -12.90 1.69 14.31
C LEU A 53 -14.25 1.19 14.82
N ASP A 54 -14.59 1.49 16.07
CA ASP A 54 -15.89 1.13 16.67
C ASP A 54 -17.05 1.94 16.08
N GLY A 55 -18.25 1.51 16.33
CA GLY A 55 -19.48 2.11 15.80
C GLY A 55 -19.82 1.70 14.36
N ASP A 56 -21.00 2.12 13.94
CA ASP A 56 -21.54 1.82 12.63
C ASP A 56 -20.86 2.67 11.55
N GLY A 57 -20.79 2.15 10.35
CA GLY A 57 -20.30 2.86 9.17
C GLY A 57 -21.43 3.08 8.16
N ASP A 58 -21.37 4.20 7.45
CA ASP A 58 -22.26 4.42 6.30
C ASP A 58 -21.90 3.49 5.14
N ASN A 59 -22.92 3.21 4.29
CA ASN A 59 -22.80 2.34 3.14
C ASN A 59 -23.21 3.09 1.86
N PRO A 60 -22.29 3.82 1.21
CA PRO A 60 -22.59 4.58 -0.01
C PRO A 60 -22.77 3.68 -1.25
N VAL A 61 -22.11 2.52 -1.30
CA VAL A 61 -22.26 1.55 -2.39
C VAL A 61 -22.94 0.29 -1.82
N LYS A 62 -24.18 0.03 -2.25
CA LYS A 62 -25.00 -1.05 -1.73
C LYS A 62 -25.27 -2.09 -2.80
N ARG A 63 -24.68 -3.29 -2.67
CA ARG A 63 -24.96 -4.47 -3.49
C ARG A 63 -24.98 -4.17 -4.98
N LYS A 64 -23.93 -3.52 -5.49
CA LYS A 64 -23.78 -3.19 -6.90
C LYS A 64 -23.09 -4.32 -7.66
N SER A 65 -23.68 -4.70 -8.80
CA SER A 65 -22.98 -5.51 -9.80
C SER A 65 -21.96 -4.60 -10.50
N LEU A 66 -20.77 -5.13 -10.74
CA LEU A 66 -19.72 -4.47 -11.51
C LEU A 66 -19.71 -5.01 -12.94
N HIS A 67 -18.75 -4.57 -13.77
CA HIS A 67 -18.68 -4.91 -15.20
C HIS A 67 -18.77 -6.41 -15.48
N ALA A 68 -18.04 -7.22 -14.74
CA ALA A 68 -18.08 -8.67 -14.87
C ALA A 68 -18.71 -9.32 -13.63
N ASN A 69 -19.31 -10.50 -13.79
CA ASN A 69 -19.79 -11.29 -12.66
C ASN A 69 -18.63 -12.02 -11.94
N TRP A 70 -17.54 -11.26 -11.67
CA TRP A 70 -16.34 -11.70 -10.99
C TRP A 70 -16.28 -11.13 -9.56
N VAL A 71 -15.40 -11.70 -8.72
CA VAL A 71 -15.25 -11.24 -7.35
C VAL A 71 -14.52 -9.90 -7.32
N MET A 72 -15.10 -8.90 -6.65
CA MET A 72 -14.37 -7.70 -6.27
C MET A 72 -13.23 -8.08 -5.33
N GLN A 73 -12.03 -7.66 -5.62
CA GLN A 73 -10.84 -7.90 -4.79
C GLN A 73 -10.38 -6.63 -4.07
N SER A 74 -10.52 -5.48 -4.72
CA SER A 74 -10.16 -4.19 -4.14
C SER A 74 -10.87 -3.05 -4.85
N PHE A 75 -10.69 -1.86 -4.29
CA PHE A 75 -11.14 -0.61 -4.90
C PHE A 75 -10.29 0.56 -4.41
N ALA A 76 -10.30 1.66 -5.15
CA ALA A 76 -9.74 2.93 -4.72
C ALA A 76 -10.51 4.11 -5.30
N TYR A 77 -10.39 5.27 -4.64
CA TYR A 77 -11.08 6.49 -5.04
C TYR A 77 -10.19 7.39 -5.89
N ASP A 78 -10.75 7.87 -6.97
CA ASP A 78 -10.31 9.10 -7.61
C ASP A 78 -10.93 10.27 -6.83
N ASN A 79 -10.17 10.78 -5.89
CA ASN A 79 -10.63 11.86 -5.01
C ASN A 79 -10.72 13.22 -5.70
N VAL A 80 -10.19 13.37 -6.93
CA VAL A 80 -10.27 14.59 -7.72
C VAL A 80 -11.55 14.60 -8.57
N ASN A 81 -11.79 13.51 -9.31
CA ASN A 81 -12.92 13.41 -10.24
C ASN A 81 -14.15 12.73 -9.62
N GLN A 82 -14.08 12.33 -8.34
CA GLN A 82 -15.16 11.70 -7.57
C GLN A 82 -15.68 10.41 -8.22
N HIS A 83 -14.76 9.50 -8.54
CA HIS A 83 -15.06 8.17 -9.06
C HIS A 83 -14.49 7.07 -8.16
N ILE A 84 -14.99 5.86 -8.32
CA ILE A 84 -14.43 4.66 -7.69
C ILE A 84 -13.94 3.73 -8.80
N TYR A 85 -12.77 3.15 -8.62
CA TYR A 85 -12.24 2.08 -9.47
C TYR A 85 -12.21 0.80 -8.68
N PHE A 86 -12.84 -0.25 -9.19
CA PHE A 86 -12.91 -1.57 -8.58
C PHE A 86 -12.05 -2.54 -9.39
N ALA A 87 -11.23 -3.34 -8.73
CA ALA A 87 -10.57 -4.48 -9.34
C ALA A 87 -11.37 -5.76 -9.05
N GLN A 88 -11.60 -6.56 -10.09
CA GLN A 88 -12.30 -7.84 -10.01
C GLN A 88 -11.42 -8.94 -10.57
N THR A 89 -11.37 -10.11 -9.94
CA THR A 89 -10.66 -11.28 -10.48
C THR A 89 -11.60 -12.45 -10.70
N ASN A 90 -11.36 -13.16 -11.79
CA ASN A 90 -11.97 -14.47 -12.02
C ASN A 90 -11.10 -15.58 -11.40
N SER A 91 -11.12 -15.67 -10.08
CA SER A 91 -10.35 -16.68 -9.34
C SER A 91 -10.74 -18.14 -9.65
N ALA A 92 -11.87 -18.35 -10.32
CA ALA A 92 -12.29 -19.66 -10.79
C ALA A 92 -11.69 -20.05 -12.15
N ASN A 93 -11.04 -19.12 -12.86
CA ASN A 93 -10.38 -19.41 -14.12
C ASN A 93 -9.08 -20.19 -13.87
N THR A 94 -8.99 -21.37 -14.44
CA THR A 94 -7.83 -22.27 -14.35
C THR A 94 -7.01 -22.33 -15.65
N ASP A 95 -7.41 -21.58 -16.67
CA ASP A 95 -6.69 -21.50 -17.94
C ASP A 95 -5.33 -20.79 -17.71
N PRO A 96 -4.20 -21.45 -18.04
CA PRO A 96 -2.87 -20.85 -17.86
C PRO A 96 -2.68 -19.51 -18.59
N ASP A 97 -3.36 -19.31 -19.71
CA ASP A 97 -3.27 -18.08 -20.50
C ASP A 97 -4.05 -16.92 -19.88
N HIS A 98 -4.88 -17.20 -18.87
CA HIS A 98 -5.76 -16.25 -18.19
C HIS A 98 -5.54 -16.20 -16.67
N VAL A 99 -4.42 -16.73 -16.19
CA VAL A 99 -4.10 -16.67 -14.74
C VAL A 99 -3.80 -15.25 -14.32
N GLY A 100 -4.62 -14.72 -13.41
CA GLY A 100 -4.47 -13.35 -12.92
C GLY A 100 -5.06 -12.27 -13.84
N ASP A 101 -6.05 -12.63 -14.67
CA ASP A 101 -6.85 -11.66 -15.39
C ASP A 101 -7.72 -10.85 -14.45
N LEU A 102 -7.77 -9.53 -14.68
CA LEU A 102 -8.57 -8.59 -13.91
C LEU A 102 -9.50 -7.79 -14.84
N TRP A 103 -10.65 -7.41 -14.29
CA TRP A 103 -11.42 -6.27 -14.77
C TRP A 103 -11.26 -5.09 -13.84
N ILE A 104 -11.03 -3.91 -14.41
CA ILE A 104 -11.13 -2.65 -13.69
C ILE A 104 -12.45 -1.99 -14.10
N THR A 105 -13.35 -1.82 -13.13
CA THR A 105 -14.62 -1.14 -13.33
C THR A 105 -14.55 0.26 -12.73
N LYS A 106 -14.76 1.29 -13.55
CA LYS A 106 -14.93 2.68 -13.12
C LYS A 106 -16.40 2.94 -12.83
N THR A 107 -16.70 3.55 -11.68
CA THR A 107 -18.08 3.92 -11.28
C THR A 107 -18.16 5.36 -10.79
N ASP A 108 -19.38 5.87 -10.66
CA ASP A 108 -19.67 7.01 -9.81
C ASP A 108 -19.57 6.61 -8.30
N LEU A 109 -19.75 7.58 -7.40
CA LEU A 109 -19.70 7.35 -5.94
C LEU A 109 -20.84 6.46 -5.40
N SER A 110 -21.88 6.23 -6.20
CA SER A 110 -23.00 5.34 -5.87
C SER A 110 -22.80 3.93 -6.43
N GLY A 111 -21.68 3.67 -7.12
CA GLY A 111 -21.36 2.38 -7.71
C GLY A 111 -22.05 2.11 -9.05
N ASN A 112 -22.55 3.13 -9.75
CA ASN A 112 -23.06 2.95 -11.12
C ASN A 112 -21.91 2.98 -12.10
N GLU A 113 -21.84 2.00 -13.01
CA GLU A 113 -20.75 1.85 -13.96
C GLU A 113 -20.67 3.03 -14.94
N LEU A 114 -19.46 3.52 -15.14
CA LEU A 114 -19.10 4.58 -16.09
C LEU A 114 -18.15 4.08 -17.18
N GLY A 115 -17.55 2.90 -17.00
CA GLY A 115 -16.66 2.27 -17.95
C GLY A 115 -15.84 1.16 -17.33
N ALA A 116 -15.15 0.39 -18.16
CA ALA A 116 -14.30 -0.70 -17.72
C ALA A 116 -13.09 -0.90 -18.63
N MET A 117 -12.06 -1.60 -18.15
CA MET A 117 -10.94 -2.10 -18.95
C MET A 117 -10.48 -3.46 -18.45
N ALA A 118 -9.94 -4.27 -19.36
CA ALA A 118 -9.40 -5.59 -19.05
C ALA A 118 -7.87 -5.51 -18.86
N LEU A 119 -7.36 -6.34 -17.94
CA LEU A 119 -5.94 -6.53 -17.69
C LEU A 119 -5.64 -8.02 -17.71
N HIS A 120 -4.84 -8.48 -18.66
CA HIS A 120 -4.52 -9.90 -18.80
C HIS A 120 -3.22 -10.26 -18.08
N ASN A 121 -3.26 -11.31 -17.25
CA ASN A 121 -2.13 -11.83 -16.49
C ASN A 121 -1.47 -10.81 -15.54
N PHE A 122 -2.27 -9.93 -14.93
CA PHE A 122 -1.75 -8.92 -13.98
C PHE A 122 -1.54 -9.51 -12.59
N GLY A 123 -2.54 -10.17 -12.02
CA GLY A 123 -2.45 -10.73 -10.68
C GLY A 123 -3.81 -10.96 -10.03
N HIS A 124 -3.86 -10.97 -8.71
CA HIS A 124 -5.10 -11.21 -7.95
C HIS A 124 -5.92 -9.93 -7.72
N GLY A 125 -5.28 -8.77 -7.77
CA GLY A 125 -5.96 -7.48 -7.61
C GLY A 125 -6.34 -7.13 -6.17
N VAL A 126 -5.66 -7.67 -5.17
CA VAL A 126 -5.99 -7.47 -3.74
C VAL A 126 -5.86 -6.01 -3.29
N SER A 127 -5.10 -5.21 -4.02
CA SER A 127 -4.97 -3.77 -3.77
C SER A 127 -4.72 -3.00 -5.05
N ILE A 128 -5.33 -1.82 -5.16
CA ILE A 128 -5.06 -0.87 -6.24
C ILE A 128 -4.85 0.54 -5.69
N GLY A 129 -4.05 1.34 -6.39
CA GLY A 129 -3.95 2.78 -6.20
C GLY A 129 -4.56 3.53 -7.38
N VAL A 130 -5.17 4.68 -7.12
CA VAL A 130 -5.71 5.58 -8.16
C VAL A 130 -4.98 6.91 -8.06
N GLU A 131 -4.40 7.34 -9.16
CA GLU A 131 -3.59 8.55 -9.28
C GLU A 131 -4.14 9.46 -10.39
N PRO A 132 -4.93 10.49 -10.06
CA PRO A 132 -5.19 11.60 -10.99
C PRO A 132 -3.89 12.38 -11.21
N TYR A 133 -3.43 12.42 -12.46
CA TYR A 133 -2.16 13.08 -12.80
C TYR A 133 -2.20 13.65 -14.22
N GLN A 134 -1.92 14.95 -14.37
CA GLN A 134 -1.83 15.67 -15.64
C GLN A 134 -3.08 15.51 -16.55
N GLY A 135 -4.27 15.50 -15.96
CA GLY A 135 -5.54 15.34 -16.67
C GLY A 135 -5.95 13.90 -16.97
N ASP A 136 -5.09 12.94 -16.71
CA ASP A 136 -5.34 11.51 -16.85
C ASP A 136 -5.52 10.83 -15.48
N VAL A 137 -6.08 9.64 -15.48
CA VAL A 137 -6.12 8.77 -14.30
C VAL A 137 -5.21 7.59 -14.54
N HIS A 138 -4.21 7.46 -13.67
CA HIS A 138 -3.32 6.29 -13.65
C HIS A 138 -3.71 5.36 -12.53
N LEU A 139 -3.60 4.06 -12.80
CA LEU A 139 -3.85 2.99 -11.85
C LEU A 139 -2.52 2.33 -11.50
N TRP A 140 -2.44 1.88 -10.26
CA TRP A 140 -1.32 1.14 -9.70
C TRP A 140 -1.88 -0.19 -9.18
N THR A 141 -1.34 -1.31 -9.63
CA THR A 141 -1.71 -2.63 -9.11
C THR A 141 -0.54 -3.60 -9.26
N GLU A 142 -0.70 -4.78 -8.69
CA GLU A 142 0.21 -5.88 -9.00
C GLU A 142 0.18 -6.18 -10.50
N TRP A 143 1.30 -6.64 -11.02
CA TRP A 143 1.50 -6.93 -12.43
C TRP A 143 2.44 -8.13 -12.59
N TRP A 144 2.40 -8.77 -13.77
CA TRP A 144 3.19 -9.94 -14.11
C TRP A 144 2.84 -11.15 -13.24
N SER A 145 1.66 -11.71 -13.49
CA SER A 145 1.11 -12.82 -12.74
C SER A 145 2.02 -14.05 -12.76
N SER A 146 2.21 -14.64 -11.60
CA SER A 146 2.81 -15.97 -11.44
C SER A 146 1.77 -17.07 -11.66
N ALA A 147 2.22 -18.32 -11.72
CA ALA A 147 1.32 -19.48 -11.77
C ALA A 147 0.34 -19.59 -10.58
N SER A 148 0.61 -18.88 -9.48
CA SER A 148 -0.29 -18.80 -8.32
C SER A 148 -1.41 -17.77 -8.48
N GLY A 149 -1.43 -17.02 -9.58
CA GLY A 149 -2.41 -15.96 -9.84
C GLY A 149 -2.14 -14.65 -9.12
N PHE A 150 -0.97 -14.48 -8.48
CA PHE A 150 -0.55 -13.22 -7.87
C PHE A 150 0.54 -12.56 -8.71
N GLY A 151 0.50 -11.23 -8.79
CA GLY A 151 1.51 -10.45 -9.47
C GLY A 151 2.87 -10.51 -8.75
N THR A 152 3.95 -10.42 -9.52
CA THR A 152 5.34 -10.40 -9.02
C THR A 152 5.95 -9.02 -9.07
N LYS A 153 5.27 -8.07 -9.72
CA LYS A 153 5.70 -6.70 -9.97
C LYS A 153 4.61 -5.69 -9.60
N VAL A 154 4.98 -4.43 -9.55
CA VAL A 154 4.05 -3.28 -9.47
C VAL A 154 4.00 -2.59 -10.82
N GLY A 155 2.80 -2.51 -11.40
CA GLY A 155 2.52 -1.81 -12.65
C GLY A 155 1.85 -0.46 -12.42
N ARG A 156 2.23 0.56 -13.20
CA ARG A 156 1.52 1.84 -13.33
C ARG A 156 1.08 2.02 -14.78
N PHE A 157 -0.20 2.28 -15.01
CA PHE A 157 -0.76 2.45 -16.35
C PHE A 157 -1.96 3.39 -16.34
N LYS A 158 -2.28 3.97 -17.49
CA LYS A 158 -3.45 4.84 -17.66
C LYS A 158 -4.73 4.02 -17.77
N PHE A 159 -5.78 4.43 -17.08
CA PHE A 159 -7.13 3.91 -17.33
C PHE A 159 -7.64 4.41 -18.69
N VAL A 160 -8.03 3.49 -19.55
CA VAL A 160 -8.66 3.77 -20.85
C VAL A 160 -9.91 2.91 -21.00
N ASN A 161 -11.08 3.55 -21.03
CA ASN A 161 -12.33 2.82 -21.14
C ASN A 161 -12.38 1.94 -22.40
N GLY A 162 -12.79 0.69 -22.24
CA GLY A 162 -12.88 -0.31 -23.33
C GLY A 162 -11.54 -0.89 -23.76
N ALA A 163 -10.41 -0.49 -23.16
CA ALA A 163 -9.11 -1.04 -23.52
C ALA A 163 -8.83 -2.38 -22.84
N THR A 164 -7.94 -3.15 -23.46
CA THR A 164 -7.30 -4.34 -22.87
C THR A 164 -5.79 -4.09 -22.79
N LEU A 165 -5.18 -4.36 -21.65
CA LEU A 165 -3.74 -4.38 -21.48
C LEU A 165 -3.25 -5.81 -21.33
N GLU A 166 -2.34 -6.21 -22.21
CA GLU A 166 -1.65 -7.48 -22.14
C GLU A 166 -0.45 -7.40 -21.19
N LEU A 167 0.00 -8.53 -20.68
CA LEU A 167 1.19 -8.69 -19.85
C LEU A 167 2.42 -7.91 -20.39
N THR A 168 2.60 -7.96 -21.71
CA THR A 168 3.74 -7.37 -22.41
C THR A 168 3.48 -5.95 -22.94
N SER A 169 2.37 -5.33 -22.56
CA SER A 169 2.00 -3.99 -23.04
C SER A 169 3.03 -2.94 -22.61
N THR A 170 3.54 -2.18 -23.57
CA THR A 170 4.45 -1.05 -23.32
C THR A 170 3.79 0.13 -22.63
N ALA A 171 2.46 0.13 -22.53
CA ALA A 171 1.70 1.12 -21.77
C ALA A 171 1.80 0.91 -20.24
N VAL A 172 2.26 -0.27 -19.81
CA VAL A 172 2.51 -0.57 -18.39
C VAL A 172 3.94 -0.16 -18.02
N GLN A 173 4.07 0.73 -17.07
CA GLN A 173 5.35 1.16 -16.51
C GLN A 173 5.68 0.26 -15.31
N ASP A 174 6.81 -0.44 -15.36
CA ASP A 174 7.32 -1.17 -14.19
C ASP A 174 7.71 -0.17 -13.08
N ARG A 175 7.08 -0.33 -11.94
CA ARG A 175 7.29 0.47 -10.72
C ARG A 175 7.51 -0.42 -9.51
N THR A 176 8.12 -1.57 -9.74
CA THR A 176 8.46 -2.52 -8.67
C THR A 176 9.58 -1.92 -7.81
N PRO A 177 9.41 -1.81 -6.49
CA PRO A 177 10.48 -1.35 -5.62
C PRO A 177 11.69 -2.29 -5.65
N SER A 178 12.88 -1.70 -5.76
CA SER A 178 14.17 -2.42 -5.69
C SER A 178 14.75 -2.29 -4.27
N ILE A 179 14.12 -2.96 -3.29
CA ILE A 179 14.43 -2.85 -1.86
C ILE A 179 14.64 -4.21 -1.17
N ALA A 180 14.45 -5.30 -1.89
CA ALA A 180 14.64 -6.65 -1.37
C ALA A 180 15.08 -7.57 -2.49
N ASP A 181 15.91 -8.57 -2.17
CA ASP A 181 16.35 -9.58 -3.13
C ASP A 181 15.16 -10.36 -3.72
N THR A 182 14.10 -10.52 -2.93
CA THR A 182 12.85 -11.16 -3.35
C THR A 182 11.67 -10.39 -2.81
N MET A 183 10.84 -9.84 -3.71
CA MET A 183 9.56 -9.24 -3.39
C MET A 183 8.44 -10.15 -3.91
N VAL A 184 7.66 -10.70 -3.00
CA VAL A 184 6.56 -11.61 -3.31
C VAL A 184 5.22 -10.90 -3.09
N ASN A 185 4.32 -11.00 -4.07
CA ASN A 185 2.96 -10.44 -4.04
C ASN A 185 2.95 -8.95 -3.63
N PRO A 186 3.64 -8.07 -4.37
CA PRO A 186 3.61 -6.64 -4.08
C PRO A 186 2.22 -6.06 -4.38
N GLN A 187 1.68 -5.32 -3.42
CA GLN A 187 0.34 -4.76 -3.44
C GLN A 187 0.43 -3.26 -3.18
N PRO A 188 0.21 -2.41 -4.17
CA PRO A 188 0.30 -0.96 -4.01
C PRO A 188 -1.01 -0.35 -3.50
N ALA A 189 -0.91 0.69 -2.68
CA ALA A 189 -1.99 1.60 -2.34
C ALA A 189 -1.46 3.04 -2.28
N ILE A 190 -2.32 4.01 -2.55
CA ILE A 190 -1.96 5.43 -2.45
C ILE A 190 -2.65 6.04 -1.25
N ASP A 191 -1.86 6.75 -0.42
CA ASP A 191 -2.39 7.68 0.55
C ASP A 191 -2.61 9.04 -0.13
N PRO A 192 -3.86 9.42 -0.42
CA PRO A 192 -4.15 10.67 -1.13
C PRO A 192 -3.99 11.90 -0.24
N SER A 193 -3.88 11.73 1.08
CA SER A 193 -3.72 12.84 2.02
C SER A 193 -2.30 13.36 2.09
N THR A 194 -1.31 12.52 1.76
CA THR A 194 0.12 12.84 1.85
C THR A 194 0.88 12.66 0.53
N ASP A 195 0.20 12.32 -0.57
CA ASP A 195 0.78 12.02 -1.89
C ASP A 195 1.91 10.99 -1.79
N ARG A 196 1.61 9.82 -1.21
CA ARG A 196 2.56 8.73 -0.98
C ARG A 196 2.06 7.42 -1.54
N LEU A 197 2.97 6.67 -2.17
CA LEU A 197 2.78 5.28 -2.55
C LEU A 197 3.22 4.38 -1.40
N TRP A 198 2.37 3.44 -1.02
CA TRP A 198 2.68 2.38 -0.08
C TRP A 198 2.59 1.03 -0.79
N VAL A 199 3.58 0.18 -0.59
CA VAL A 199 3.60 -1.16 -1.15
C VAL A 199 3.70 -2.17 -0.01
N ARG A 200 2.65 -2.98 0.13
CA ARG A 200 2.69 -4.19 0.96
C ARG A 200 3.28 -5.31 0.13
N TYR A 201 4.17 -6.10 0.70
CA TYR A 201 4.82 -7.23 0.04
C TYR A 201 5.23 -8.30 1.07
N LYS A 202 5.72 -9.45 0.61
CA LYS A 202 6.30 -10.48 1.46
C LYS A 202 7.76 -10.69 1.08
N VAL A 203 8.61 -10.95 2.07
CA VAL A 203 10.01 -11.37 1.86
C VAL A 203 10.17 -12.89 1.94
N ALA A 204 9.19 -13.58 2.57
CA ALA A 204 9.03 -15.03 2.63
C ALA A 204 7.54 -15.34 2.84
N ALA A 205 7.17 -16.62 2.86
CA ALA A 205 5.77 -17.06 2.86
C ALA A 205 4.84 -16.31 3.82
N ASP A 206 5.29 -16.03 5.04
CA ASP A 206 4.49 -15.40 6.10
C ASP A 206 5.17 -14.20 6.78
N MET A 207 6.03 -13.51 6.05
CA MET A 207 6.72 -12.29 6.53
C MET A 207 6.27 -11.06 5.74
N PRO A 208 5.04 -10.55 5.98
CA PRO A 208 4.55 -9.37 5.29
C PRO A 208 5.24 -8.11 5.81
N ARG A 209 5.50 -7.19 4.88
CA ARG A 209 6.09 -5.87 5.13
C ARG A 209 5.31 -4.81 4.39
N ILE A 210 5.49 -3.57 4.79
CA ILE A 210 4.99 -2.39 4.08
C ILE A 210 6.11 -1.37 3.96
N VAL A 211 6.23 -0.74 2.80
CA VAL A 211 7.21 0.31 2.52
C VAL A 211 6.52 1.49 1.85
N GLY A 212 6.96 2.70 2.18
CA GLY A 212 6.42 3.96 1.65
C GLY A 212 7.43 4.75 0.84
N PHE A 213 6.93 5.44 -0.20
CA PHE A 213 7.68 6.33 -1.08
C PHE A 213 6.87 7.59 -1.39
N SER A 214 7.53 8.69 -1.72
CA SER A 214 6.83 9.83 -2.31
C SER A 214 6.24 9.46 -3.68
N MET A 215 5.08 10.02 -4.04
CA MET A 215 4.52 9.81 -5.38
C MET A 215 5.43 10.38 -6.48
N SER A 216 6.23 11.40 -6.19
CA SER A 216 7.20 11.94 -7.16
C SER A 216 8.29 10.92 -7.50
N ASP A 217 8.82 10.20 -6.52
CA ASP A 217 9.79 9.12 -6.74
C ASP A 217 9.13 7.91 -7.39
N ALA A 218 7.90 7.57 -6.98
CA ALA A 218 7.14 6.49 -7.56
C ALA A 218 6.87 6.70 -9.05
N ARG A 219 6.41 7.88 -9.45
CA ARG A 219 6.23 8.25 -10.87
C ARG A 219 7.51 8.14 -11.67
N ALA A 220 8.63 8.56 -11.08
CA ALA A 220 9.94 8.54 -11.72
C ALA A 220 10.62 7.15 -11.72
N GLY A 221 10.03 6.14 -11.06
CA GLY A 221 10.63 4.81 -10.94
C GLY A 221 11.86 4.76 -10.02
N ARG A 222 11.96 5.68 -9.06
CA ARG A 222 13.06 5.76 -8.09
C ARG A 222 12.71 5.10 -6.76
N LEU A 223 12.21 3.88 -6.80
CA LEU A 223 11.76 3.11 -5.65
C LEU A 223 12.89 2.20 -5.14
N THR A 224 13.86 2.77 -4.43
CA THR A 224 15.11 2.10 -4.02
C THR A 224 15.28 2.06 -2.50
N GLU A 225 16.30 1.34 -2.04
CA GLU A 225 16.70 1.28 -0.61
C GLU A 225 17.30 2.60 -0.08
N ASP A 226 17.56 3.57 -0.95
CA ASP A 226 18.08 4.87 -0.55
C ASP A 226 17.22 5.47 0.58
N PRO A 227 17.80 5.73 1.76
CA PRO A 227 17.06 6.24 2.91
C PRO A 227 16.43 7.62 2.65
N ASP A 228 16.96 8.40 1.72
CA ASP A 228 16.38 9.69 1.33
C ASP A 228 15.11 9.53 0.47
N ARG A 229 14.85 8.33 -0.04
CA ARG A 229 13.68 8.02 -0.89
C ARG A 229 12.66 7.16 -0.18
N ARG A 230 13.14 6.22 0.65
CA ARG A 230 12.28 5.32 1.43
C ARG A 230 11.79 6.02 2.69
N LEU A 231 10.50 6.37 2.73
CA LEU A 231 9.90 7.10 3.84
C LEU A 231 9.84 6.28 5.12
N ALA A 232 9.41 5.03 5.00
CA ALA A 232 9.33 4.08 6.11
C ALA A 232 9.26 2.66 5.57
N GLU A 233 9.76 1.70 6.34
CA GLU A 233 9.51 0.27 6.11
C GLU A 233 9.21 -0.40 7.44
N ARG A 234 8.15 -1.22 7.49
CA ARG A 234 7.71 -1.91 8.70
C ARG A 234 7.34 -3.36 8.42
N ALA A 235 7.65 -4.23 9.36
CA ALA A 235 7.03 -5.55 9.42
C ALA A 235 5.55 -5.39 9.76
N LEU A 236 4.73 -6.20 9.12
CA LEU A 236 3.30 -6.30 9.41
C LEU A 236 3.03 -7.61 10.14
N PRO A 237 1.93 -7.71 10.91
CA PRO A 237 1.52 -8.96 11.52
C PRO A 237 1.32 -10.06 10.47
N SER A 238 1.80 -11.26 10.78
CA SER A 238 1.52 -12.46 10.02
C SER A 238 0.17 -13.08 10.43
N ARG A 239 -0.32 -14.03 9.63
CA ARG A 239 -1.59 -14.73 9.91
C ARG A 239 -1.63 -15.41 11.29
N GLY A 240 -0.49 -15.82 11.83
CA GLY A 240 -0.39 -16.49 13.13
C GLY A 240 -0.40 -15.54 14.33
N ASP A 241 -0.05 -14.27 14.16
CA ASP A 241 0.14 -13.32 15.26
C ASP A 241 -1.16 -13.00 16.03
N TRP A 242 -2.30 -13.21 15.41
CA TRP A 242 -3.62 -12.95 15.99
C TRP A 242 -4.31 -14.18 16.57
N GLY A 243 -3.69 -15.34 16.50
CA GLY A 243 -4.32 -16.61 16.84
C GLY A 243 -5.45 -17.02 15.87
N THR A 244 -5.57 -16.34 14.73
CA THR A 244 -6.56 -16.62 13.70
C THR A 244 -5.88 -16.70 12.34
N ALA A 245 -6.28 -17.68 11.51
CA ALA A 245 -5.76 -17.86 10.16
C ALA A 245 -6.50 -17.01 9.11
N ASN A 246 -6.95 -15.83 9.49
CA ASN A 246 -7.73 -14.97 8.58
C ASN A 246 -6.89 -14.53 7.38
N PRO A 247 -7.40 -14.67 6.15
CA PRO A 247 -6.72 -14.16 4.97
C PRO A 247 -6.69 -12.62 5.01
N PHE A 248 -5.57 -12.05 4.54
CA PHE A 248 -5.46 -10.63 4.26
C PHE A 248 -6.31 -10.29 3.02
N GLN A 249 -7.09 -9.21 3.11
CA GLN A 249 -8.10 -8.83 2.12
C GLN A 249 -7.97 -7.39 1.61
N GLY A 250 -6.96 -6.66 2.07
CA GLY A 250 -6.71 -5.31 1.61
C GLY A 250 -6.12 -4.40 2.68
N PHE A 251 -5.62 -3.25 2.26
CA PHE A 251 -5.13 -2.23 3.17
C PHE A 251 -5.31 -0.83 2.61
N ALA A 252 -5.28 0.15 3.50
CA ALA A 252 -5.17 1.56 3.17
C ALA A 252 -4.20 2.24 4.13
N VAL A 253 -3.61 3.36 3.72
CA VAL A 253 -2.78 4.18 4.59
C VAL A 253 -3.33 5.60 4.63
N TYR A 254 -3.40 6.15 5.83
CA TYR A 254 -3.73 7.54 6.08
C TYR A 254 -2.69 8.15 7.03
N GLY A 255 -1.81 8.97 6.47
CA GLY A 255 -0.71 9.58 7.21
C GLY A 255 0.16 8.55 7.92
N ARG A 256 0.18 8.59 9.27
CA ARG A 256 0.97 7.73 10.14
C ARG A 256 0.46 6.29 10.24
N TYR A 257 -0.78 6.01 9.87
CA TYR A 257 -1.41 4.73 10.17
C TYR A 257 -1.73 3.91 8.92
N ALA A 258 -1.33 2.64 8.93
CA ALA A 258 -1.81 1.64 7.99
C ALA A 258 -2.97 0.84 8.60
N TYR A 259 -4.01 0.62 7.82
CA TYR A 259 -5.21 -0.14 8.18
C TYR A 259 -5.23 -1.42 7.34
N LEU A 260 -5.35 -2.56 8.00
CA LEU A 260 -5.36 -3.88 7.36
C LEU A 260 -6.74 -4.50 7.51
N LEU A 261 -7.31 -4.98 6.42
CA LEU A 261 -8.59 -5.73 6.40
C LEU A 261 -8.29 -7.22 6.29
N GLU A 262 -8.94 -8.01 7.14
CA GLU A 262 -8.76 -9.46 7.21
C GLU A 262 -10.11 -10.15 7.40
N GLY A 263 -10.24 -11.35 6.88
CA GLY A 263 -11.43 -12.19 7.05
C GLY A 263 -11.60 -13.16 5.89
N ALA A 264 -12.40 -14.19 6.12
CA ALA A 264 -12.81 -15.16 5.11
C ALA A 264 -14.31 -15.00 4.78
N ALA A 265 -14.73 -15.61 3.69
CA ALA A 265 -16.14 -15.67 3.32
C ALA A 265 -16.99 -16.27 4.46
N ASN A 266 -18.10 -15.61 4.78
CA ASN A 266 -19.03 -15.98 5.86
C ASN A 266 -18.41 -16.01 7.27
N GLY A 267 -17.20 -15.53 7.43
CA GLY A 267 -16.48 -15.46 8.71
C GLY A 267 -16.45 -14.04 9.30
N PRO A 268 -15.88 -13.91 10.51
CA PRO A 268 -15.61 -12.61 11.11
C PRO A 268 -14.61 -11.83 10.25
N SER A 269 -14.76 -10.52 10.26
CA SER A 269 -13.86 -9.60 9.53
C SER A 269 -13.28 -8.59 10.50
N TYR A 270 -11.98 -8.33 10.38
CA TYR A 270 -11.25 -7.46 11.29
C TYR A 270 -10.57 -6.34 10.53
N ILE A 271 -10.52 -5.18 11.17
CA ILE A 271 -9.67 -4.05 10.76
C ILE A 271 -8.63 -3.86 11.86
N SER A 272 -7.36 -3.93 11.49
CA SER A 272 -6.23 -3.70 12.38
C SER A 272 -5.53 -2.41 12.02
N VAL A 273 -5.04 -1.66 13.01
CA VAL A 273 -4.29 -0.40 12.81
C VAL A 273 -2.85 -0.59 13.19
N ILE A 274 -1.97 -0.25 12.27
CA ILE A 274 -0.52 -0.30 12.44
C ILE A 274 0.04 1.11 12.51
N ASP A 275 0.82 1.42 13.55
CA ASP A 275 1.59 2.64 13.65
C ASP A 275 2.87 2.54 12.82
N LEU A 276 2.97 3.31 11.77
CA LEU A 276 4.15 3.33 10.87
C LEU A 276 5.38 3.97 11.53
N ASN A 277 5.24 4.70 12.63
CA ASN A 277 6.33 5.23 13.45
C ASN A 277 6.67 4.32 14.64
N GLY A 278 5.91 3.27 14.87
CA GLY A 278 6.14 2.35 15.95
C GLY A 278 7.49 1.61 15.83
N SER A 279 8.00 1.12 16.95
CA SER A 279 9.22 0.30 17.03
C SER A 279 8.89 -1.15 17.31
N GLY A 280 9.70 -2.07 16.77
CA GLY A 280 9.53 -3.51 16.96
C GLY A 280 8.73 -4.21 15.84
N GLN A 281 8.47 -5.50 16.02
CA GLN A 281 7.83 -6.34 14.99
C GLN A 281 6.31 -6.20 14.94
N SER A 282 5.68 -5.78 16.05
CA SER A 282 4.23 -5.59 16.11
C SER A 282 3.94 -4.20 16.63
N THR A 283 3.49 -3.35 15.73
CA THR A 283 3.10 -1.96 16.01
C THR A 283 1.59 -1.79 15.94
N VAL A 284 0.87 -2.88 16.21
CA VAL A 284 -0.59 -2.85 16.21
C VAL A 284 -1.07 -2.03 17.40
N VAL A 285 -1.76 -0.95 17.10
CA VAL A 285 -2.29 -0.02 18.11
C VAL A 285 -3.79 -0.17 18.33
N ASP A 286 -4.47 -0.88 17.42
CA ASP A 286 -5.90 -1.17 17.54
C ASP A 286 -6.29 -2.35 16.63
N ARG A 287 -7.33 -3.10 17.03
CA ARG A 287 -7.95 -4.16 16.23
C ARG A 287 -9.42 -4.28 16.57
N TRP A 288 -10.27 -4.24 15.56
CA TRP A 288 -11.72 -4.24 15.72
C TRP A 288 -12.38 -5.26 14.81
N GLU A 289 -13.31 -6.04 15.35
CA GLU A 289 -14.20 -6.88 14.55
C GLU A 289 -15.34 -6.03 14.00
N THR A 290 -15.44 -5.95 12.67
CA THR A 290 -16.50 -5.18 12.02
C THR A 290 -17.71 -6.04 11.71
N THR A 291 -18.89 -5.58 12.12
CA THR A 291 -20.20 -6.17 11.78
C THR A 291 -20.82 -5.55 10.54
N ALA A 292 -20.14 -4.59 9.89
CA ALA A 292 -20.61 -3.99 8.64
C ALA A 292 -20.93 -5.06 7.60
N GLY A 293 -22.09 -4.95 6.97
CA GLY A 293 -22.55 -5.91 5.97
C GLY A 293 -22.86 -7.32 6.50
N ALA A 294 -23.11 -7.51 7.81
CA ALA A 294 -23.39 -8.83 8.39
C ALA A 294 -24.58 -9.55 7.74
N SER A 295 -25.51 -8.81 7.15
CA SER A 295 -26.67 -9.38 6.43
C SER A 295 -26.42 -9.70 4.96
N LEU A 296 -25.21 -9.45 4.44
CA LEU A 296 -24.87 -9.74 3.04
C LEU A 296 -24.66 -11.26 2.86
N PRO A 297 -25.37 -11.91 1.94
CA PRO A 297 -25.18 -13.35 1.69
C PRO A 297 -23.81 -13.61 1.06
N GLY A 298 -23.11 -14.61 1.57
CA GLY A 298 -21.74 -14.92 1.10
C GLY A 298 -20.73 -13.79 1.38
N ARG A 299 -20.97 -13.00 2.43
CA ARG A 299 -20.13 -11.85 2.80
C ARG A 299 -18.65 -12.23 2.93
N GLU A 300 -17.81 -11.54 2.18
CA GLU A 300 -16.36 -11.65 2.24
C GLU A 300 -15.74 -10.25 2.20
N PRO A 301 -14.84 -9.89 3.14
CA PRO A 301 -14.17 -8.59 3.09
C PRO A 301 -13.25 -8.51 1.88
N GLN A 302 -13.21 -7.34 1.18
CA GLN A 302 -12.44 -7.15 -0.05
C GLN A 302 -12.07 -5.67 -0.24
N GLY A 303 -10.79 -5.36 -0.06
CA GLY A 303 -10.24 -4.05 -0.35
C GLY A 303 -10.51 -2.97 0.69
N MET A 304 -9.58 -2.01 0.75
CA MET A 304 -9.66 -0.79 1.53
C MET A 304 -9.13 0.40 0.75
N ALA A 305 -9.63 1.60 1.05
CA ALA A 305 -9.16 2.84 0.44
C ALA A 305 -9.42 4.05 1.35
N ILE A 306 -8.72 5.15 1.08
CA ILE A 306 -9.03 6.47 1.67
C ILE A 306 -9.88 7.26 0.67
N TRP A 307 -11.04 7.68 1.13
CA TRP A 307 -11.93 8.58 0.40
C TRP A 307 -11.88 9.97 1.00
N LEU A 308 -11.47 10.95 0.21
CA LEU A 308 -11.49 12.36 0.57
C LEU A 308 -12.71 13.02 -0.06
N ALA A 309 -13.65 13.49 0.75
CA ALA A 309 -14.83 14.17 0.27
C ALA A 309 -15.16 15.36 1.15
N SER A 310 -15.44 16.51 0.53
CA SER A 310 -15.85 17.74 1.24
C SER A 310 -14.88 18.12 2.38
N GLY A 311 -13.59 17.93 2.18
CA GLY A 311 -12.55 18.26 3.18
C GLY A 311 -12.42 17.24 4.33
N ALA A 312 -13.18 16.16 4.33
CA ALA A 312 -13.12 15.11 5.34
C ALA A 312 -12.57 13.80 4.75
N ALA A 313 -11.71 13.13 5.52
CA ALA A 313 -11.21 11.81 5.17
C ALA A 313 -12.13 10.70 5.70
N ARG A 314 -12.24 9.62 4.95
CA ARG A 314 -13.00 8.43 5.27
C ARG A 314 -12.17 7.20 5.03
N LEU A 315 -12.12 6.29 5.99
CA LEU A 315 -11.57 4.95 5.82
C LEU A 315 -12.65 4.05 5.21
N ALA A 316 -12.56 3.80 3.92
CA ALA A 316 -13.50 2.94 3.21
C ALA A 316 -12.99 1.49 3.19
N PHE A 317 -13.92 0.53 3.33
CA PHE A 317 -13.66 -0.91 3.26
C PHE A 317 -14.82 -1.63 2.59
N GLY A 318 -14.50 -2.65 1.80
CA GLY A 318 -15.44 -3.31 0.92
C GLY A 318 -15.81 -4.72 1.35
N PHE A 319 -16.98 -5.16 0.87
CA PHE A 319 -17.41 -6.56 0.95
C PHE A 319 -17.92 -7.02 -0.40
N HIS A 320 -17.44 -8.17 -0.82
CA HIS A 320 -18.08 -9.00 -1.82
C HIS A 320 -19.27 -9.73 -1.19
N SER A 321 -20.33 -9.92 -1.96
CA SER A 321 -21.47 -10.77 -1.62
C SER A 321 -21.96 -11.54 -2.85
N ASN A 322 -22.65 -12.64 -2.62
CA ASN A 322 -23.19 -13.48 -3.69
C ASN A 322 -24.63 -13.82 -3.39
N THR A 323 -25.54 -13.40 -4.27
CA THR A 323 -26.95 -13.74 -4.18
C THR A 323 -27.35 -14.50 -5.45
N ASP A 324 -27.68 -15.77 -5.30
CA ASP A 324 -28.13 -16.64 -6.38
C ASP A 324 -27.18 -16.66 -7.61
N GLY A 325 -25.88 -16.66 -7.34
CA GLY A 325 -24.85 -16.63 -8.38
C GLY A 325 -24.50 -15.24 -8.90
N VAL A 326 -25.22 -14.19 -8.49
CA VAL A 326 -24.92 -12.80 -8.85
C VAL A 326 -23.95 -12.22 -7.82
N ARG A 327 -22.76 -11.86 -8.27
CA ARG A 327 -21.72 -11.24 -7.46
C ARG A 327 -21.97 -9.75 -7.33
N GLN A 328 -21.91 -9.26 -6.10
CA GLN A 328 -22.22 -7.88 -5.79
C GLN A 328 -21.15 -7.29 -4.87
N SER A 329 -20.94 -5.98 -4.96
CA SER A 329 -19.99 -5.22 -4.17
C SER A 329 -20.70 -4.21 -3.29
N SER A 330 -20.26 -4.10 -2.05
CA SER A 330 -20.73 -3.08 -1.11
C SER A 330 -19.53 -2.39 -0.48
N VAL A 331 -19.58 -1.06 -0.32
CA VAL A 331 -18.53 -0.28 0.33
C VAL A 331 -19.12 0.43 1.54
N PHE A 332 -18.43 0.32 2.67
CA PHE A 332 -18.71 1.00 3.92
C PHE A 332 -17.57 1.96 4.25
N TYR A 333 -17.77 2.92 5.14
CA TYR A 333 -16.68 3.77 5.62
C TYR A 333 -16.82 4.17 7.09
N LYS A 334 -15.68 4.51 7.70
CA LYS A 334 -15.55 5.19 9.00
C LYS A 334 -15.06 6.61 8.74
N ASN A 335 -15.55 7.60 9.50
CA ASN A 335 -15.24 9.02 9.31
C ASN A 335 -14.93 9.78 10.61
N GLN A 336 -14.86 9.07 11.72
CA GLN A 336 -14.50 9.66 13.01
C GLN A 336 -13.04 9.34 13.34
N PHE A 337 -12.41 10.25 14.06
CA PHE A 337 -11.05 10.09 14.56
C PHE A 337 -11.03 9.95 16.09
N VAL A 338 -9.94 9.32 16.58
CA VAL A 338 -9.57 9.26 18.00
C VAL A 338 -8.44 10.22 18.30
#